data_2a659490cbdcca9a84c12f8cd3fdef8f
#
_entry.id   2a659490cbdcca9a84c12f8cd3fdef8f
#
_cell.length_a   1.000
_cell.length_b   1.000
_cell.length_c   1.000
_cell.angle_alpha   90.00
_cell.angle_beta   90.00
_cell.angle_gamma   90.00
#
_symmetry.space_group_name_H-M   'P 1'
#
loop_
_entity.id
_entity.type
_entity.pdbx_description
1 polymer ?
#
loop_
_entity_poly.entity_id
_entity_poly.type
_entity_poly.pdbx_seq_one_letter_code
_entity_poly.pdbx_strand_id
1 'polypeptide(L)'
;AGVVGAAAAVAAMTGRTLVALGRAAAAVPLLSPVVAAPGRPRRSAVYGGWLARAHLGLGAEPEACAVAGEALLDAVRSGSPRAVGQLTEFRRGLARRPPGPATRGYARLLAATRPYLPSRHPWRPSPPVSCEARRDGGTTGAGPNR
;
A
#
# COMPACT_ATOMS: atom_id res chain seq x y z
N ALA A 1 18.28 -16.83 12.75
CA ALA A 1 17.53 -15.79 12.02
C ALA A 1 16.20 -16.30 11.48
N GLY A 2 16.08 -17.59 11.03
CA GLY A 2 14.85 -18.15 10.45
C GLY A 2 13.69 -18.29 11.43
N VAL A 3 13.95 -18.67 12.68
CA VAL A 3 12.91 -18.89 13.72
C VAL A 3 12.27 -17.57 14.13
N VAL A 4 13.05 -16.52 14.35
CA VAL A 4 12.55 -15.18 14.70
C VAL A 4 11.74 -14.60 13.57
N GLY A 5 12.19 -14.76 12.33
CA GLY A 5 11.45 -14.31 11.14
C GLY A 5 10.12 -15.04 10.96
N ALA A 6 10.08 -16.36 11.20
CA ALA A 6 8.86 -17.16 11.12
C ALA A 6 7.85 -16.77 12.21
N ALA A 7 8.30 -16.58 13.46
CA ALA A 7 7.44 -16.13 14.56
C ALA A 7 6.83 -14.75 14.28
N ALA A 8 7.63 -13.81 13.77
CA ALA A 8 7.14 -12.48 13.39
C ALA A 8 6.13 -12.55 12.23
N ALA A 9 6.32 -13.44 11.26
CA ALA A 9 5.37 -13.64 10.17
C ALA A 9 4.04 -14.19 10.66
N VAL A 10 4.05 -15.18 11.55
CA VAL A 10 2.84 -15.75 12.18
C VAL A 10 2.11 -14.68 12.99
N ALA A 11 2.82 -13.92 13.83
CA ALA A 11 2.24 -12.84 14.62
C ALA A 11 1.57 -11.78 13.71
N ALA A 12 2.21 -11.41 12.61
CA ALA A 12 1.67 -10.45 11.66
C ALA A 12 0.38 -10.96 11.00
N MET A 13 0.36 -12.21 10.57
CA MET A 13 -0.83 -12.83 9.95
C MET A 13 -1.97 -12.99 10.95
N THR A 14 -1.67 -13.42 12.16
CA THR A 14 -2.64 -13.54 13.26
C THR A 14 -3.22 -12.17 13.60
N GLY A 15 -2.36 -11.17 13.76
CA GLY A 15 -2.78 -9.81 14.09
C GLY A 15 -3.76 -9.23 13.05
N ARG A 16 -3.45 -9.34 11.76
CA ARG A 16 -4.37 -8.86 10.71
C ARG A 16 -5.71 -9.59 10.71
N THR A 17 -5.70 -10.90 10.97
CA THR A 17 -6.92 -11.71 11.06
C THR A 17 -7.79 -11.23 12.23
N LEU A 18 -7.17 -10.96 13.37
CA LEU A 18 -7.88 -10.42 14.53
C LEU A 18 -8.50 -9.05 14.25
N VAL A 19 -7.81 -8.16 13.52
CA VAL A 19 -8.40 -6.89 13.09
C VAL A 19 -9.61 -7.12 12.20
N ALA A 20 -9.51 -8.02 11.23
CA ALA A 20 -10.61 -8.35 10.33
C ALA A 20 -11.84 -8.93 11.08
N LEU A 21 -11.59 -9.64 12.18
CA LEU A 21 -12.63 -10.18 13.06
C LEU A 21 -13.14 -9.18 14.10
N GLY A 22 -12.70 -7.92 14.08
CA GLY A 22 -13.10 -6.90 15.05
C GLY A 22 -12.47 -7.06 16.45
N ARG A 23 -11.40 -7.87 16.57
CA ARG A 23 -10.69 -8.14 17.83
C ARG A 23 -9.43 -7.27 17.96
N ALA A 24 -9.63 -5.97 17.92
CA ALA A 24 -8.54 -4.98 17.86
C ALA A 24 -7.61 -5.06 19.08
N ALA A 25 -8.15 -5.22 20.28
CA ALA A 25 -7.34 -5.28 21.52
C ALA A 25 -6.31 -6.44 21.50
N ALA A 26 -6.69 -7.58 20.96
CA ALA A 26 -5.80 -8.73 20.81
C ALA A 26 -4.80 -8.56 19.64
N ALA A 27 -5.14 -7.77 18.65
CA ALA A 27 -4.31 -7.53 17.47
C ALA A 27 -3.13 -6.58 17.73
N VAL A 28 -3.31 -5.54 18.53
CA VAL A 28 -2.31 -4.50 18.77
C VAL A 28 -0.98 -5.06 19.27
N PRO A 29 -0.91 -5.91 20.30
CA PRO A 29 0.36 -6.45 20.80
C PRO A 29 1.07 -7.35 19.79
N LEU A 30 0.35 -7.95 18.84
CA LEU A 30 0.94 -8.78 17.79
C LEU A 30 1.48 -7.95 16.62
N LEU A 31 0.82 -6.85 16.27
CA LEU A 31 1.19 -6.02 15.14
C LEU A 31 2.26 -4.97 15.48
N SER A 32 2.25 -4.42 16.70
CA SER A 32 3.17 -3.35 17.10
C SER A 32 4.64 -3.70 16.92
N PRO A 33 5.15 -4.88 17.36
CA PRO A 33 6.55 -5.24 17.13
C PRO A 33 6.89 -5.43 15.64
N VAL A 34 5.94 -5.90 14.86
CA VAL A 34 6.12 -6.12 13.40
C VAL A 34 6.30 -4.79 12.68
N VAL A 35 5.51 -3.80 13.05
CA VAL A 35 5.56 -2.45 12.48
C VAL A 35 6.82 -1.70 12.92
N ALA A 36 7.21 -1.86 14.18
CA ALA A 36 8.40 -1.21 14.75
C ALA A 36 9.73 -1.80 14.25
N ALA A 37 9.73 -2.99 13.64
CA ALA A 37 10.94 -3.64 13.17
C ALA A 37 11.62 -2.82 12.05
N PRO A 38 12.92 -2.45 12.20
CA PRO A 38 13.60 -1.59 11.26
C PRO A 38 13.93 -2.28 9.93
N GLY A 39 14.16 -1.49 8.90
CA GLY A 39 14.72 -1.95 7.62
C GLY A 39 13.76 -2.69 6.69
N ARG A 40 12.45 -2.65 6.94
CA ARG A 40 11.45 -3.32 6.11
C ARG A 40 10.25 -2.42 5.78
N PRO A 41 10.43 -1.33 5.03
CA PRO A 41 9.38 -0.33 4.80
C PRO A 41 8.11 -0.91 4.16
N ARG A 42 8.24 -1.86 3.24
CA ARG A 42 7.06 -2.52 2.62
C ARG A 42 6.22 -3.26 3.66
N ARG A 43 6.86 -3.99 4.56
CA ARG A 43 6.19 -4.73 5.61
C ARG A 43 5.56 -3.78 6.63
N SER A 44 6.32 -2.79 7.08
CA SER A 44 5.84 -1.76 8.00
C SER A 44 4.65 -0.99 7.42
N ALA A 45 4.67 -0.66 6.14
CA ALA A 45 3.57 0.02 5.48
C ALA A 45 2.27 -0.81 5.48
N VAL A 46 2.37 -2.10 5.11
CA VAL A 46 1.20 -2.99 5.06
C VAL A 46 0.62 -3.24 6.44
N TYR A 47 1.46 -3.67 7.39
CA TYR A 47 1.00 -4.00 8.73
C TYR A 47 0.73 -2.76 9.58
N GLY A 48 1.36 -1.63 9.27
CA GLY A 48 1.02 -0.33 9.84
C GLY A 48 -0.42 0.10 9.50
N GLY A 49 -0.87 -0.17 8.29
CA GLY A 49 -2.27 0.03 7.91
C GLY A 49 -3.24 -0.83 8.74
N TRP A 50 -2.90 -2.09 8.99
CA TRP A 50 -3.68 -2.97 9.87
C TRP A 50 -3.66 -2.51 11.33
N LEU A 51 -2.49 -2.09 11.83
CA LEU A 51 -2.34 -1.58 13.20
C LEU A 51 -3.14 -0.27 13.39
N ALA A 52 -3.09 0.63 12.42
CA ALA A 52 -3.89 1.85 12.45
C ALA A 52 -5.40 1.55 12.54
N ARG A 53 -5.86 0.56 11.78
CA ARG A 53 -7.27 0.10 11.85
C ARG A 53 -7.60 -0.49 13.22
N ALA A 54 -6.67 -1.22 13.84
CA ALA A 54 -6.85 -1.75 15.19
C ALA A 54 -7.01 -0.63 16.22
N HIS A 55 -6.12 0.36 16.22
CA HIS A 55 -6.23 1.52 17.10
C HIS A 55 -7.54 2.29 16.87
N LEU A 56 -7.95 2.45 15.62
CA LEU A 56 -9.23 3.10 15.30
C LEU A 56 -10.41 2.31 15.88
N GLY A 57 -10.38 1.00 15.79
CA GLY A 57 -11.38 0.11 16.40
C GLY A 57 -11.46 0.22 17.92
N LEU A 58 -10.36 0.57 18.58
CA LEU A 58 -10.29 0.84 20.01
C LEU A 58 -10.69 2.26 20.41
N GLY A 59 -11.01 3.12 19.45
CA GLY A 59 -11.30 4.52 19.71
C GLY A 59 -10.06 5.38 19.98
N ALA A 60 -8.85 4.82 19.81
CA ALA A 60 -7.57 5.50 19.95
C ALA A 60 -7.21 6.25 18.65
N GLU A 61 -7.95 7.29 18.33
CA GLU A 61 -7.85 8.00 17.05
C GLU A 61 -6.50 8.71 16.85
N PRO A 62 -5.91 9.40 17.88
CA PRO A 62 -4.59 9.99 17.74
C PRO A 62 -3.50 8.95 17.39
N GLU A 63 -3.49 7.83 18.09
CA GLU A 63 -2.54 6.73 17.87
C GLU A 63 -2.77 6.09 16.48
N ALA A 64 -4.02 5.92 16.09
CA ALA A 64 -4.38 5.40 14.78
C ALA A 64 -3.85 6.29 13.65
N CYS A 65 -4.03 7.60 13.76
CA CYS A 65 -3.54 8.56 12.77
C CYS A 65 -2.02 8.66 12.76
N ALA A 66 -1.36 8.56 13.91
CA ALA A 66 0.10 8.54 13.97
C ALA A 66 0.69 7.31 13.26
N VAL A 67 0.17 6.14 13.55
CA VAL A 67 0.59 4.87 12.89
C VAL A 67 0.28 4.91 11.39
N ALA A 68 -0.89 5.40 11.00
CA ALA A 68 -1.26 5.54 9.59
C ALA A 68 -0.33 6.52 8.84
N GLY A 69 0.09 7.60 9.48
CA GLY A 69 1.04 8.56 8.93
C GLY A 69 2.40 7.94 8.62
N GLU A 70 2.96 7.18 9.55
CA GLU A 70 4.21 6.43 9.33
C GLU A 70 4.05 5.38 8.23
N ALA A 71 2.96 4.63 8.26
CA ALA A 71 2.66 3.63 7.23
C ALA A 71 2.52 4.27 5.83
N LEU A 72 1.98 5.47 5.76
CA LEU A 72 1.85 6.23 4.52
C LEU A 72 3.21 6.62 3.94
N LEU A 73 4.14 7.10 4.78
CA LEU A 73 5.51 7.41 4.37
C LEU A 73 6.26 6.16 3.89
N ASP A 74 6.08 5.05 4.60
CA ASP A 74 6.64 3.76 4.20
C ASP A 74 6.01 3.21 2.91
N ALA A 75 4.74 3.49 2.66
CA ALA A 75 4.07 3.16 1.40
C ALA A 75 4.68 3.92 0.21
N VAL A 76 5.01 5.20 0.40
CA VAL A 76 5.74 6.00 -0.60
C VAL A 76 7.12 5.42 -0.85
N ARG A 77 7.88 5.14 0.21
CA ARG A 77 9.26 4.60 0.10
C ARG A 77 9.30 3.24 -0.57
N SER A 78 8.33 2.38 -0.30
CA SER A 78 8.31 1.00 -0.79
C SER A 78 7.55 0.80 -2.10
N GLY A 79 6.75 1.77 -2.53
CA GLY A 79 5.90 1.66 -3.71
C GLY A 79 4.88 0.51 -3.61
N SER A 80 4.35 0.21 -2.43
CA SER A 80 3.48 -0.95 -2.19
C SER A 80 2.00 -0.65 -2.43
N PRO A 81 1.36 -1.17 -3.50
CA PRO A 81 -0.08 -1.01 -3.73
C PRO A 81 -0.94 -1.65 -2.63
N ARG A 82 -0.43 -2.71 -2.01
CA ARG A 82 -1.11 -3.39 -0.90
C ARG A 82 -1.22 -2.50 0.33
N ALA A 83 -0.17 -1.74 0.63
CA ALA A 83 -0.18 -0.75 1.71
C ALA A 83 -1.22 0.35 1.44
N VAL A 84 -1.28 0.85 0.22
CA VAL A 84 -2.30 1.83 -0.19
C VAL A 84 -3.71 1.30 0.00
N GLY A 85 -3.94 0.01 -0.29
CA GLY A 85 -5.22 -0.66 -0.04
C GLY A 85 -5.62 -0.61 1.43
N GLN A 86 -4.70 -0.94 2.35
CA GLN A 86 -4.95 -0.92 3.79
C GLN A 86 -5.20 0.50 4.32
N LEU A 87 -4.43 1.48 3.85
CA LEU A 87 -4.63 2.88 4.23
C LEU A 87 -5.94 3.45 3.69
N THR A 88 -6.45 2.94 2.57
CA THR A 88 -7.78 3.31 2.07
C THR A 88 -8.87 2.78 2.97
N GLU A 89 -8.77 1.53 3.44
CA GLU A 89 -9.72 0.98 4.41
C GLU A 89 -9.68 1.75 5.74
N PHE A 90 -8.47 2.10 6.21
CA PHE A 90 -8.30 2.98 7.36
C PHE A 90 -9.04 4.31 7.18
N ARG A 91 -8.84 4.97 6.04
CA ARG A 91 -9.50 6.25 5.74
C ARG A 91 -11.01 6.13 5.69
N ARG A 92 -11.56 5.04 5.17
CA ARG A 92 -13.00 4.80 5.19
C ARG A 92 -13.55 4.69 6.60
N GLY A 93 -12.83 4.00 7.49
CA GLY A 93 -13.17 3.91 8.89
C GLY A 93 -13.11 5.27 9.60
N LEU A 94 -12.07 6.04 9.30
CA LEU A 94 -11.87 7.37 9.87
C LEU A 94 -12.96 8.36 9.44
N ALA A 95 -13.42 8.31 8.21
CA ALA A 95 -14.47 9.16 7.67
C ALA A 95 -15.84 8.98 8.35
N ARG A 96 -16.04 7.87 9.05
CA ARG A 96 -17.26 7.60 9.84
C ARG A 96 -17.25 8.27 11.21
N ARG A 97 -16.16 8.92 11.57
CA ARG A 97 -15.96 9.57 12.86
C ARG A 97 -15.93 11.09 12.71
N PRO A 98 -16.30 11.84 13.77
CA PRO A 98 -16.18 13.30 13.74
C PRO A 98 -14.73 13.71 13.50
N PRO A 99 -14.47 14.69 12.62
CA PRO A 99 -13.12 15.16 12.36
C PRO A 99 -12.49 15.84 13.57
N GLY A 100 -11.31 15.39 13.96
CA GLY A 100 -10.51 15.98 15.06
C GLY A 100 -9.15 16.47 14.56
N PRO A 101 -8.30 17.01 15.46
CA PRO A 101 -6.95 17.47 15.09
C PRO A 101 -6.08 16.39 14.45
N ALA A 102 -6.12 15.16 14.98
CA ALA A 102 -5.38 14.03 14.44
C ALA A 102 -5.85 13.64 13.02
N THR A 103 -7.16 13.60 12.81
CA THR A 103 -7.76 13.34 11.49
C THR A 103 -7.36 14.40 10.47
N ARG A 104 -7.38 15.67 10.84
CA ARG A 104 -6.95 16.76 9.96
C ARG A 104 -5.46 16.68 9.62
N GLY A 105 -4.63 16.36 10.61
CA GLY A 105 -3.20 16.15 10.40
C GLY A 105 -2.91 15.02 9.41
N TYR A 106 -3.56 13.89 9.59
CA TYR A 106 -3.45 12.77 8.64
C TYR A 106 -3.95 13.14 7.23
N ALA A 107 -5.07 13.84 7.13
CA ALA A 107 -5.62 14.29 5.84
C ALA A 107 -4.65 15.21 5.09
N ARG A 108 -3.95 16.11 5.77
CA ARG A 108 -2.91 16.97 5.17
C ARG A 108 -1.74 16.16 4.67
N LEU A 109 -1.25 15.20 5.47
CA LEU A 109 -0.16 14.31 5.07
C LEU A 109 -0.56 13.47 3.85
N LEU A 110 -1.76 12.92 3.84
CA LEU A 110 -2.28 12.16 2.70
C LEU A 110 -2.35 13.02 1.44
N ALA A 111 -2.83 14.25 1.53
CA ALA A 111 -2.89 15.17 0.39
C ALA A 111 -1.50 15.46 -0.17
N ALA A 112 -0.51 15.68 0.70
CA ALA A 112 0.87 15.96 0.30
C ALA A 112 1.57 14.74 -0.33
N THR A 113 1.25 13.53 0.12
CA THR A 113 1.91 12.30 -0.34
C THR A 113 1.20 11.62 -1.51
N ARG A 114 -0.05 11.98 -1.78
CA ARG A 114 -0.87 11.35 -2.83
C ARG A 114 -0.20 11.25 -4.21
N PRO A 115 0.51 12.27 -4.72
CA PRO A 115 1.18 12.17 -6.01
C PRO A 115 2.27 11.11 -6.08
N TYR A 116 2.83 10.73 -4.94
CA TYR A 116 3.95 9.78 -4.81
C TYR A 116 3.50 8.36 -4.49
N LEU A 117 2.21 8.15 -4.26
CA LEU A 117 1.67 6.83 -3.95
C LEU A 117 1.52 5.99 -5.23
N PRO A 118 1.80 4.67 -5.16
CA PRO A 118 1.59 3.79 -6.29
C PRO A 118 0.11 3.71 -6.66
N SER A 119 -0.16 3.65 -7.96
CA SER A 119 -1.51 3.48 -8.48
C SER A 119 -2.11 2.15 -8.05
N ARG A 120 -3.42 2.13 -7.77
CA ARG A 120 -4.16 0.94 -7.36
C ARG A 120 -4.33 -0.10 -8.47
N HIS A 121 -4.08 0.27 -9.73
CA HIS A 121 -4.22 -0.64 -10.85
C HIS A 121 -2.95 -1.48 -10.99
N PRO A 122 -3.01 -2.77 -10.62
CA PRO A 122 -1.82 -3.60 -10.61
C PRO A 122 -1.35 -3.97 -12.02
N TRP A 123 -2.10 -3.71 -13.06
CA TRP A 123 -1.68 -4.01 -14.41
C TRP A 123 -2.55 -3.30 -15.45
N ARG A 124 -1.97 -2.31 -16.13
CA ARG A 124 -2.38 -1.96 -17.48
C ARG A 124 -1.55 -2.83 -18.40
N PRO A 125 -2.16 -3.67 -19.23
CA PRO A 125 -1.39 -4.26 -20.33
C PRO A 125 -0.79 -3.11 -21.13
N SER A 126 0.53 -3.15 -21.34
CA SER A 126 1.16 -2.26 -22.28
C SER A 126 0.38 -2.39 -23.59
N PRO A 127 0.03 -1.28 -24.25
CA PRO A 127 -0.58 -1.38 -25.56
C PRO A 127 0.33 -2.26 -26.43
N PRO A 128 -0.24 -3.14 -27.25
CA PRO A 128 0.57 -3.95 -28.13
C PRO A 128 1.50 -3.01 -28.90
N VAL A 129 2.79 -3.26 -28.84
CA VAL A 129 3.74 -2.60 -29.71
C VAL A 129 3.27 -2.93 -31.11
N SER A 130 2.73 -1.92 -31.79
CA SER A 130 2.42 -2.04 -33.21
C SER A 130 3.74 -2.37 -33.88
N CYS A 131 3.95 -3.63 -34.22
CA CYS A 131 4.91 -4.01 -35.22
C CYS A 131 4.40 -3.38 -36.51
N GLU A 132 4.78 -2.14 -36.75
CA GLU A 132 4.77 -1.63 -38.09
C GLU A 132 5.74 -2.48 -38.89
N ALA A 133 5.16 -3.48 -39.54
CA ALA A 133 5.85 -4.23 -40.55
C ALA A 133 6.40 -3.18 -41.56
N ARG A 134 7.71 -3.02 -41.57
CA ARG A 134 8.38 -2.40 -42.71
C ARG A 134 7.97 -3.19 -43.95
N ARG A 135 7.04 -2.64 -44.67
CA ARG A 135 6.85 -3.00 -46.05
C ARG A 135 7.99 -2.33 -46.81
N ASP A 136 9.10 -2.98 -46.87
CA ASP A 136 10.10 -2.71 -47.86
C ASP A 136 9.49 -3.01 -49.22
N GLY A 137 8.97 -1.98 -49.82
CA GLY A 137 8.54 -2.04 -51.23
C GLY A 137 9.74 -2.17 -52.14
N GLY A 138 10.16 -3.38 -52.41
CA GLY A 138 11.06 -3.69 -53.49
C GLY A 138 10.34 -3.49 -54.80
N THR A 139 10.46 -2.34 -55.39
CA THR A 139 10.05 -2.11 -56.78
C THR A 139 11.21 -2.48 -57.67
N THR A 140 11.21 -3.70 -58.16
CA THR A 140 12.05 -4.10 -59.23
C THR A 140 11.45 -3.58 -60.55
N GLY A 141 11.98 -2.46 -61.01
CA GLY A 141 11.67 -1.96 -62.37
C GLY A 141 12.47 -2.75 -63.37
N ALA A 142 11.80 -3.65 -64.08
CA ALA A 142 12.34 -4.23 -65.30
C ALA A 142 11.89 -3.32 -66.47
N GLY A 143 12.82 -2.63 -67.07
CA GLY A 143 12.59 -1.95 -68.33
C GLY A 143 12.62 -2.89 -69.50
N PRO A 144 11.77 -2.78 -70.49
CA PRO A 144 11.93 -3.48 -71.72
C PRO A 144 12.78 -2.66 -72.71
N ASN A 145 13.64 -3.42 -73.33
CA ASN A 145 14.47 -3.03 -74.46
C ASN A 145 13.62 -2.76 -75.68
N ARG A 146 13.78 -1.60 -76.31
CA ARG A 146 13.99 -1.30 -77.77
C ARG A 146 13.94 0.20 -77.98
#